data_f69aca2a58047a66b8bce901e00363cd
#
_entry.id   f69aca2a58047a66b8bce901e00363cd
#
_cell.length_a   1.000
_cell.length_b   1.000
_cell.length_c   1.000
_cell.angle_alpha   90.00
_cell.angle_beta   90.00
_cell.angle_gamma   90.00
#
_symmetry.space_group_name_H-M   'P 1'
#
loop_
_entity.id
_entity.type
_entity.pdbx_description
1 polymer ?
#
loop_
_entity_poly.entity_id
_entity_poly.type
_entity_poly.pdbx_seq_one_letter_code
_entity_poly.pdbx_strand_id
1 'polypeptide(L)'
;LPRAFAYGIAIDGSAIAGFGDEAESDLLLHPEPDTLMVLPWRPEHGRVVRMFCSISYPDGRPFICDTRSLLKKATSDAESAGISFAFGPEMEFYLFQLDAEGQPTKTPYDNAGYMDIAPEDKCENVRREICLLLEQMGIYPESSHHEEGPGQNEIDFRYSDPLTAADNTLTFQAVVKTVAQRNGLYADFSPKPLRHQPGNGFHINISVKGGNCEDPLSHMIAGILEHIPELTVFLNPTVASYERFGGPKAPEYISWSNQNRSQLIRVPAALDEYRRAELRSPDPTTNPYLAFALLIYAGLDGIQQKLPLPAPTDLNLFTASADILALLQRLPLTLREAATLAANSSFVSKYLPKTIVQTYYDQR
;
A
#
# COMPACT_ATOMS: atom_id res chain seq x y z
N LEU A 1 26.97 -4.17 16.13
CA LEU A 1 26.61 -4.61 14.76
C LEU A 1 27.12 -6.02 14.40
N PRO A 2 28.43 -6.41 14.56
CA PRO A 2 28.90 -7.74 14.14
C PRO A 2 28.13 -8.92 14.74
N ARG A 3 27.75 -8.84 16.03
CA ARG A 3 26.93 -9.89 16.67
C ARG A 3 25.51 -9.93 16.12
N ALA A 4 24.90 -8.78 15.84
CA ALA A 4 23.55 -8.71 15.27
C ALA A 4 23.49 -9.37 13.88
N PHE A 5 24.53 -9.19 13.06
CA PHE A 5 24.62 -9.85 11.75
C PHE A 5 24.90 -11.36 11.87
N ALA A 6 25.70 -11.77 12.86
CA ALA A 6 26.08 -13.18 13.02
C ALA A 6 24.99 -14.04 13.69
N TYR A 7 24.27 -13.50 14.65
CA TYR A 7 23.38 -14.26 15.54
C TYR A 7 21.94 -13.72 15.58
N GLY A 8 21.67 -12.61 14.91
CA GLY A 8 20.40 -11.91 15.05
C GLY A 8 20.27 -11.11 16.36
N ILE A 9 19.13 -10.47 16.54
CA ILE A 9 18.75 -9.69 17.71
C ILE A 9 17.48 -10.33 18.28
N ALA A 10 17.54 -10.83 19.51
CA ALA A 10 16.38 -11.43 20.16
C ALA A 10 15.33 -10.35 20.51
N ILE A 11 14.08 -10.67 20.24
CA ILE A 11 12.91 -9.87 20.63
C ILE A 11 11.85 -10.76 21.26
N ASP A 12 10.97 -10.14 22.04
CA ASP A 12 9.76 -10.76 22.56
C ASP A 12 8.61 -10.59 21.52
N GLY A 13 8.30 -11.66 20.81
CA GLY A 13 7.21 -11.68 19.83
C GLY A 13 5.82 -11.60 20.47
N SER A 14 5.65 -12.00 21.74
CA SER A 14 4.34 -11.91 22.42
C SER A 14 3.88 -10.47 22.64
N ALA A 15 4.83 -9.53 22.68
CA ALA A 15 4.54 -8.09 22.74
C ALA A 15 4.01 -7.51 21.42
N ILE A 16 4.02 -8.28 20.33
CA ILE A 16 3.60 -7.86 19.00
C ILE A 16 2.33 -8.61 18.60
N ALA A 17 1.24 -7.88 18.40
CA ALA A 17 -0.04 -8.48 18.05
C ALA A 17 0.08 -9.40 16.82
N GLY A 18 -0.36 -10.65 16.95
CA GLY A 18 -0.34 -11.66 15.89
C GLY A 18 1.01 -12.37 15.69
N PHE A 19 2.04 -12.11 16.52
CA PHE A 19 3.36 -12.73 16.38
C PHE A 19 3.56 -13.99 17.23
N GLY A 20 2.85 -14.14 18.34
CA GLY A 20 3.00 -15.30 19.23
C GLY A 20 2.25 -15.11 20.54
N ASP A 21 2.48 -16.04 21.43
CA ASP A 21 2.03 -15.96 22.82
C ASP A 21 3.25 -16.06 23.78
N GLU A 22 3.00 -15.96 25.07
CA GLU A 22 4.05 -15.98 26.09
C GLU A 22 4.80 -17.31 26.17
N ALA A 23 4.24 -18.39 25.61
CA ALA A 23 4.86 -19.72 25.62
C ALA A 23 5.91 -19.92 24.53
N GLU A 24 5.76 -19.22 23.40
CA GLU A 24 6.66 -19.25 22.24
C GLU A 24 6.96 -17.82 21.76
N SER A 25 7.49 -16.98 22.65
CA SER A 25 7.67 -15.55 22.41
C SER A 25 8.97 -15.17 21.71
N ASP A 26 10.01 -15.99 21.82
CA ASP A 26 11.34 -15.63 21.33
C ASP A 26 11.42 -15.66 19.81
N LEU A 27 11.77 -14.52 19.22
CA LEU A 27 12.08 -14.36 17.80
C LEU A 27 13.44 -13.69 17.61
N LEU A 28 14.06 -13.91 16.47
CA LEU A 28 15.34 -13.31 16.09
C LEU A 28 15.16 -12.41 14.89
N LEU A 29 15.59 -11.15 15.00
CA LEU A 29 15.71 -10.20 13.90
C LEU A 29 17.07 -10.31 13.24
N HIS A 30 17.11 -10.57 11.95
CA HIS A 30 18.34 -10.62 11.15
C HIS A 30 18.42 -9.37 10.27
N PRO A 31 19.25 -8.36 10.64
CA PRO A 31 19.38 -7.13 9.85
C PRO A 31 19.91 -7.42 8.44
N GLU A 32 19.30 -6.78 7.44
CA GLU A 32 19.70 -6.87 6.05
C GLU A 32 20.59 -5.67 5.67
N PRO A 33 21.91 -5.85 5.48
CA PRO A 33 22.85 -4.75 5.28
C PRO A 33 22.53 -3.87 4.09
N ASP A 34 21.99 -4.44 3.02
CA ASP A 34 21.64 -3.73 1.77
C ASP A 34 20.48 -2.73 1.98
N THR A 35 19.77 -2.85 3.11
CA THR A 35 18.68 -1.93 3.48
C THR A 35 19.13 -0.84 4.45
N LEU A 36 20.44 -0.72 4.71
CA LEU A 36 20.97 0.30 5.60
C LEU A 36 20.64 1.68 5.09
N MET A 37 19.98 2.47 5.94
CA MET A 37 19.54 3.81 5.64
C MET A 37 19.89 4.77 6.77
N VAL A 38 20.55 5.88 6.45
CA VAL A 38 20.81 6.96 7.40
C VAL A 38 19.54 7.78 7.56
N LEU A 39 19.15 8.09 8.81
CA LEU A 39 18.00 8.95 9.09
C LEU A 39 18.46 10.42 9.10
N PRO A 40 18.16 11.23 8.06
CA PRO A 40 18.74 12.55 7.87
C PRO A 40 18.27 13.59 8.89
N TRP A 41 17.14 13.33 9.57
CA TRP A 41 16.61 14.21 10.62
C TRP A 41 17.25 14.03 12.00
N ARG A 42 18.30 13.23 12.10
CA ARG A 42 19.04 12.95 13.36
C ARG A 42 20.54 13.33 13.26
N PRO A 43 20.92 14.53 12.77
CA PRO A 43 22.34 14.84 12.51
C PRO A 43 23.14 15.24 13.78
N GLU A 44 22.48 15.75 14.84
CA GLU A 44 23.13 16.48 15.92
C GLU A 44 23.89 15.60 16.92
N HIS A 45 23.48 14.33 17.06
CA HIS A 45 24.00 13.40 18.11
C HIS A 45 24.65 12.13 17.52
N GLY A 46 25.24 12.27 16.35
CA GLY A 46 25.76 11.15 15.56
C GLY A 46 24.73 10.58 14.60
N ARG A 47 25.22 9.80 13.65
CA ARG A 47 24.34 9.20 12.63
C ARG A 47 23.50 8.10 13.21
N VAL A 48 22.19 8.20 13.04
CA VAL A 48 21.25 7.10 13.32
C VAL A 48 20.98 6.38 12.00
N VAL A 49 21.10 5.07 12.02
CA VAL A 49 20.81 4.22 10.86
C VAL A 49 19.67 3.27 11.19
N ARG A 50 18.92 2.91 10.17
CA ARG A 50 17.89 1.88 10.19
C ARG A 50 18.24 0.80 9.17
N MET A 51 17.87 -0.44 9.48
CA MET A 51 17.85 -1.56 8.53
C MET A 51 16.53 -2.30 8.66
N PHE A 52 16.02 -2.84 7.57
CA PHE A 52 14.99 -3.87 7.64
C PHE A 52 15.59 -5.19 8.09
N CYS A 53 14.77 -6.07 8.67
CA CYS A 53 15.20 -7.36 9.15
C CYS A 53 14.29 -8.45 8.59
N SER A 54 14.84 -9.61 8.30
CA SER A 54 14.06 -10.84 8.26
C SER A 54 13.91 -11.42 9.67
N ILE A 55 12.89 -12.23 9.88
CA ILE A 55 12.55 -12.77 11.20
C ILE A 55 12.65 -14.29 11.17
N SER A 56 13.24 -14.88 12.21
CA SER A 56 13.28 -16.33 12.40
C SER A 56 12.91 -16.74 13.82
N TYR A 57 12.54 -18.01 13.95
CA TYR A 57 12.52 -18.67 15.25
C TYR A 57 13.95 -18.93 15.77
N PRO A 58 14.14 -19.20 17.10
CA PRO A 58 15.46 -19.49 17.66
C PRO A 58 16.18 -20.69 17.05
N ASP A 59 15.42 -21.63 16.47
CA ASP A 59 15.96 -22.81 15.78
C ASP A 59 16.41 -22.52 14.32
N GLY A 60 16.29 -21.25 13.88
CA GLY A 60 16.69 -20.79 12.54
C GLY A 60 15.62 -20.96 11.46
N ARG A 61 14.47 -21.56 11.75
CA ARG A 61 13.36 -21.60 10.77
C ARG A 61 12.82 -20.18 10.54
N PRO A 62 12.49 -19.79 9.29
CA PRO A 62 11.86 -18.52 8.99
C PRO A 62 10.54 -18.36 9.78
N PHE A 63 10.28 -17.17 10.30
CA PHE A 63 9.01 -16.86 10.95
C PHE A 63 7.90 -16.77 9.91
N ILE A 64 6.87 -17.59 10.07
CA ILE A 64 5.81 -17.74 9.06
C ILE A 64 4.98 -16.48 8.81
N CYS A 65 4.90 -15.58 9.81
CA CYS A 65 4.14 -14.33 9.71
C CYS A 65 5.03 -13.12 9.30
N ASP A 66 6.29 -13.35 8.91
CA ASP A 66 7.14 -12.30 8.34
C ASP A 66 6.64 -11.89 6.94
N THR A 67 5.84 -10.83 6.90
CA THR A 67 5.19 -10.35 5.66
C THR A 67 6.19 -9.92 4.60
N ARG A 68 7.37 -9.40 5.02
CA ARG A 68 8.44 -9.03 4.10
C ARG A 68 9.04 -10.25 3.41
N SER A 69 9.24 -11.33 4.15
CA SER A 69 9.69 -12.63 3.60
C SER A 69 8.63 -13.27 2.68
N LEU A 70 7.33 -13.07 2.95
CA LEU A 70 6.27 -13.50 2.03
C LEU A 70 6.35 -12.76 0.69
N LEU A 71 6.62 -11.45 0.70
CA LEU A 71 6.82 -10.69 -0.55
C LEU A 71 8.07 -11.15 -1.30
N LYS A 72 9.19 -11.39 -0.61
CA LYS A 72 10.40 -11.97 -1.22
C LYS A 72 10.09 -13.28 -1.93
N LYS A 73 9.30 -14.15 -1.27
CA LYS A 73 8.88 -15.41 -1.88
C LYS A 73 8.03 -15.18 -3.13
N ALA A 74 7.02 -14.32 -3.07
CA ALA A 74 6.16 -14.02 -4.22
C ALA A 74 6.97 -13.48 -5.42
N THR A 75 7.93 -12.59 -5.15
CA THR A 75 8.84 -12.05 -6.18
C THR A 75 9.69 -13.16 -6.81
N SER A 76 10.29 -14.03 -5.99
CA SER A 76 11.10 -15.16 -6.46
C SER A 76 10.28 -16.17 -7.25
N ASP A 77 9.04 -16.45 -6.84
CA ASP A 77 8.12 -17.35 -7.56
C ASP A 77 7.78 -16.76 -8.96
N ALA A 78 7.58 -15.44 -9.06
CA ALA A 78 7.36 -14.75 -10.33
C ALA A 78 8.60 -14.81 -11.25
N GLU A 79 9.77 -14.49 -10.72
CA GLU A 79 11.04 -14.55 -11.46
C GLU A 79 11.34 -15.97 -11.97
N SER A 80 11.03 -16.98 -11.16
CA SER A 80 11.17 -18.39 -11.54
C SER A 80 10.24 -18.77 -12.71
N ALA A 81 9.12 -18.07 -12.86
CA ALA A 81 8.22 -18.19 -14.01
C ALA A 81 8.64 -17.31 -15.20
N GLY A 82 9.78 -16.61 -15.11
CA GLY A 82 10.26 -15.67 -16.13
C GLY A 82 9.46 -14.37 -16.19
N ILE A 83 8.78 -14.00 -15.10
CA ILE A 83 7.94 -12.81 -15.02
C ILE A 83 8.50 -11.87 -13.96
N SER A 84 8.61 -10.58 -14.28
CA SER A 84 9.03 -9.53 -13.36
C SER A 84 7.94 -8.50 -13.17
N PHE A 85 7.73 -8.09 -11.91
CA PHE A 85 6.81 -7.03 -11.52
C PHE A 85 7.58 -5.80 -11.04
N ALA A 86 6.99 -4.62 -11.25
CA ALA A 86 7.42 -3.40 -10.58
C ALA A 86 6.20 -2.65 -10.05
N PHE A 87 6.39 -1.97 -8.92
CA PHE A 87 5.34 -1.25 -8.21
C PHE A 87 5.69 0.22 -8.05
N GLY A 88 4.71 1.10 -8.31
CA GLY A 88 4.78 2.54 -8.10
C GLY A 88 3.64 2.97 -7.16
N PRO A 89 3.91 3.13 -5.86
CA PRO A 89 2.90 3.58 -4.90
C PRO A 89 2.63 5.08 -5.04
N GLU A 90 1.35 5.47 -4.94
CA GLU A 90 0.86 6.83 -4.77
C GLU A 90 0.12 6.87 -3.43
N MET A 91 0.48 7.79 -2.52
CA MET A 91 -0.09 7.78 -1.18
C MET A 91 -0.55 9.16 -0.75
N GLU A 92 -1.84 9.23 -0.40
CA GLU A 92 -2.50 10.41 0.11
C GLU A 92 -2.45 10.45 1.64
N PHE A 93 -2.40 11.65 2.19
CA PHE A 93 -2.45 11.92 3.63
C PHE A 93 -2.98 13.30 3.94
N TYR A 94 -3.58 13.46 5.14
CA TYR A 94 -4.00 14.76 5.65
C TYR A 94 -2.97 15.33 6.63
N LEU A 95 -2.84 16.66 6.64
CA LEU A 95 -2.12 17.41 7.65
C LEU A 95 -3.09 18.19 8.53
N PHE A 96 -3.09 17.87 9.82
CA PHE A 96 -3.93 18.52 10.83
C PHE A 96 -3.11 19.36 11.80
N GLN A 97 -3.75 20.41 12.33
CA GLN A 97 -3.20 21.21 13.43
C GLN A 97 -3.18 20.40 14.72
N LEU A 98 -2.22 20.71 15.58
CA LEU A 98 -2.23 20.27 16.98
C LEU A 98 -2.98 21.28 17.84
N ASP A 99 -3.53 20.82 18.97
CA ASP A 99 -4.08 21.73 20.00
C ASP A 99 -2.97 22.36 20.85
N ALA A 100 -3.36 23.15 21.84
CA ALA A 100 -2.42 23.84 22.73
C ALA A 100 -1.57 22.87 23.59
N GLU A 101 -2.06 21.67 23.80
CA GLU A 101 -1.42 20.58 24.54
C GLU A 101 -0.57 19.67 23.63
N GLY A 102 -0.51 19.97 22.30
CA GLY A 102 0.22 19.21 21.30
C GLY A 102 -0.48 17.91 20.86
N GLN A 103 -1.79 17.78 21.14
CA GLN A 103 -2.55 16.62 20.71
C GLN A 103 -3.12 16.80 19.29
N PRO A 104 -3.25 15.70 18.52
CA PRO A 104 -3.87 15.77 17.19
C PRO A 104 -5.30 16.26 17.22
N THR A 105 -5.63 17.23 16.34
CA THR A 105 -7.00 17.66 16.09
C THR A 105 -7.53 17.13 14.76
N LYS A 106 -8.79 17.46 14.44
CA LYS A 106 -9.37 17.28 13.09
C LYS A 106 -9.51 18.61 12.34
N THR A 107 -8.76 19.64 12.76
CA THR A 107 -8.70 20.92 12.06
C THR A 107 -7.63 20.84 10.96
N PRO A 108 -8.00 20.90 9.67
CA PRO A 108 -7.04 20.87 8.57
C PRO A 108 -6.03 22.03 8.69
N TYR A 109 -4.81 21.81 8.21
CA TYR A 109 -3.79 22.84 8.26
C TYR A 109 -4.10 24.02 7.34
N ASP A 110 -4.77 23.76 6.22
CA ASP A 110 -5.28 24.80 5.30
C ASP A 110 -6.67 24.42 4.77
N ASN A 111 -7.16 25.22 3.83
CA ASN A 111 -8.43 24.99 3.13
C ASN A 111 -8.23 25.10 1.60
N ALA A 112 -7.07 24.72 1.11
CA ALA A 112 -6.78 24.67 -0.29
C ALA A 112 -7.47 23.48 -0.97
N GLY A 113 -7.51 23.50 -2.29
CA GLY A 113 -8.08 22.47 -3.14
C GLY A 113 -7.03 21.84 -4.07
N TYR A 114 -7.51 21.01 -5.00
CA TYR A 114 -6.66 20.26 -5.91
C TYR A 114 -5.76 21.16 -6.76
N MET A 115 -4.45 20.91 -6.69
CA MET A 115 -3.39 21.63 -7.42
C MET A 115 -3.29 23.14 -7.07
N ASP A 116 -3.89 23.59 -5.97
CA ASP A 116 -3.64 24.93 -5.46
C ASP A 116 -2.18 25.08 -5.06
N ILE A 117 -1.70 26.31 -5.09
CA ILE A 117 -0.33 26.71 -4.73
C ILE A 117 -0.36 27.73 -3.58
N ALA A 118 0.80 28.04 -3.01
CA ALA A 118 0.91 29.09 -2.01
C ALA A 118 0.39 30.45 -2.56
N PRO A 119 -0.31 31.28 -1.74
CA PRO A 119 -0.45 31.16 -0.27
C PRO A 119 -1.61 30.31 0.23
N GLU A 120 -2.52 29.82 -0.63
CA GLU A 120 -3.66 29.01 -0.28
C GLU A 120 -3.22 27.65 0.25
N ASP A 121 -2.31 26.99 -0.47
CA ASP A 121 -1.63 25.77 -0.06
C ASP A 121 -0.52 26.07 0.96
N LYS A 122 -0.85 25.92 2.23
CA LYS A 122 0.13 26.07 3.32
C LYS A 122 0.99 24.83 3.52
N CYS A 123 0.59 23.69 2.93
CA CYS A 123 1.29 22.42 3.03
C CYS A 123 2.53 22.34 2.10
N GLU A 124 2.66 23.23 1.12
CA GLU A 124 3.73 23.22 0.11
C GLU A 124 5.13 23.05 0.72
N ASN A 125 5.47 23.85 1.74
CA ASN A 125 6.80 23.79 2.37
C ASN A 125 7.01 22.47 3.14
N VAL A 126 5.95 21.91 3.74
CA VAL A 126 6.01 20.62 4.43
C VAL A 126 6.27 19.50 3.43
N ARG A 127 5.53 19.47 2.31
CA ARG A 127 5.76 18.50 1.22
C ARG A 127 7.16 18.65 0.64
N ARG A 128 7.64 19.89 0.44
CA ARG A 128 9.00 20.14 -0.04
C ARG A 128 10.06 19.57 0.89
N GLU A 129 9.93 19.75 2.23
CA GLU A 129 10.84 19.16 3.21
C GLU A 129 10.81 17.63 3.13
N ILE A 130 9.62 17.04 3.01
CA ILE A 130 9.44 15.59 2.83
C ILE A 130 10.20 15.11 1.59
N CYS A 131 9.98 15.74 0.44
CA CYS A 131 10.63 15.37 -0.82
C CYS A 131 12.16 15.41 -0.72
N LEU A 132 12.71 16.48 -0.15
CA LEU A 132 14.16 16.62 0.01
C LEU A 132 14.76 15.57 0.96
N LEU A 133 14.05 15.17 2.01
CA LEU A 133 14.50 14.10 2.90
C LEU A 133 14.41 12.73 2.22
N LEU A 134 13.35 12.48 1.44
CA LEU A 134 13.22 11.24 0.66
C LEU A 134 14.36 11.10 -0.34
N GLU A 135 14.71 12.17 -1.07
CA GLU A 135 15.86 12.17 -2.00
C GLU A 135 17.17 11.83 -1.30
N GLN A 136 17.43 12.41 -0.11
CA GLN A 136 18.61 12.08 0.69
C GLN A 136 18.64 10.60 1.12
N MET A 137 17.48 9.96 1.18
CA MET A 137 17.33 8.54 1.50
C MET A 137 17.29 7.64 0.25
N GLY A 138 17.49 8.20 -0.95
CA GLY A 138 17.47 7.46 -2.21
C GLY A 138 16.07 7.12 -2.72
N ILE A 139 15.04 7.74 -2.17
CA ILE A 139 13.65 7.64 -2.64
C ILE A 139 13.34 8.89 -3.44
N TYR A 140 13.06 8.76 -4.72
CA TYR A 140 12.92 9.90 -5.63
C TYR A 140 11.45 10.24 -5.88
N PRO A 141 10.94 11.37 -5.35
CA PRO A 141 9.61 11.86 -5.66
C PRO A 141 9.45 12.19 -7.15
N GLU A 142 8.29 11.86 -7.72
CA GLU A 142 7.93 12.18 -9.11
C GLU A 142 6.82 13.23 -9.18
N SER A 143 5.92 13.24 -8.19
CA SER A 143 4.83 14.21 -8.07
C SER A 143 4.66 14.62 -6.60
N SER A 144 4.25 15.86 -6.38
CA SER A 144 3.93 16.41 -5.05
C SER A 144 2.94 17.56 -5.21
N HIS A 145 1.71 17.40 -4.73
CA HIS A 145 0.66 18.40 -4.89
C HIS A 145 -0.34 18.38 -3.74
N HIS A 146 -1.13 19.45 -3.64
CA HIS A 146 -2.31 19.50 -2.79
C HIS A 146 -3.45 18.71 -3.44
N GLU A 147 -4.14 17.90 -2.64
CA GLU A 147 -5.28 17.11 -3.08
C GLU A 147 -6.62 17.86 -2.87
N GLU A 148 -7.77 17.20 -3.17
CA GLU A 148 -9.09 17.84 -3.16
C GLU A 148 -9.57 18.23 -1.75
N GLY A 149 -9.19 17.45 -0.72
CA GLY A 149 -9.61 17.72 0.65
C GLY A 149 -8.78 18.82 1.31
N PRO A 150 -9.35 19.62 2.23
CA PRO A 150 -8.61 20.64 2.96
C PRO A 150 -7.49 20.00 3.77
N GLY A 151 -6.25 20.47 3.59
CA GLY A 151 -5.06 19.90 4.21
C GLY A 151 -4.68 18.51 3.69
N GLN A 152 -5.27 18.03 2.58
CA GLN A 152 -4.94 16.75 1.95
C GLN A 152 -3.80 16.93 0.94
N ASN A 153 -2.88 15.98 0.95
CA ASN A 153 -1.65 16.00 0.17
C ASN A 153 -1.41 14.65 -0.47
N GLU A 154 -0.74 14.65 -1.62
CA GLU A 154 -0.23 13.47 -2.29
C GLU A 154 1.23 13.66 -2.68
N ILE A 155 2.02 12.63 -2.50
CA ILE A 155 3.40 12.55 -2.99
C ILE A 155 3.59 11.16 -3.58
N ASP A 156 3.94 11.13 -4.87
CA ASP A 156 4.27 9.93 -5.60
C ASP A 156 5.78 9.80 -5.70
N PHE A 157 6.28 8.60 -5.64
CA PHE A 157 7.69 8.34 -5.84
C PHE A 157 7.92 7.23 -6.86
N ARG A 158 9.09 7.25 -7.44
CA ARG A 158 9.48 6.41 -8.57
C ARG A 158 9.23 4.93 -8.27
N TYR A 159 8.68 4.22 -9.26
CA TYR A 159 8.47 2.78 -9.21
C TYR A 159 9.81 2.03 -9.05
N SER A 160 9.74 0.85 -8.45
CA SER A 160 10.88 -0.03 -8.24
C SER A 160 10.44 -1.51 -8.21
N ASP A 161 11.40 -2.41 -7.99
CA ASP A 161 11.09 -3.80 -7.70
C ASP A 161 10.15 -3.91 -6.48
N PRO A 162 9.41 -5.03 -6.34
CA PRO A 162 8.35 -5.14 -5.33
C PRO A 162 8.83 -4.90 -3.90
N LEU A 163 10.01 -5.44 -3.55
CA LEU A 163 10.52 -5.35 -2.18
C LEU A 163 10.96 -3.92 -1.85
N THR A 164 11.71 -3.29 -2.74
CA THR A 164 12.13 -1.89 -2.61
C THR A 164 10.92 -0.96 -2.54
N ALA A 165 9.89 -1.17 -3.38
CA ALA A 165 8.67 -0.35 -3.36
C ALA A 165 7.94 -0.47 -2.03
N ALA A 166 7.83 -1.66 -1.44
CA ALA A 166 7.20 -1.86 -0.13
C ALA A 166 8.01 -1.24 1.02
N ASP A 167 9.34 -1.42 1.01
CA ASP A 167 10.26 -0.80 1.98
C ASP A 167 10.19 0.73 1.89
N ASN A 168 10.13 1.30 0.68
CA ASN A 168 9.99 2.73 0.43
C ASN A 168 8.65 3.27 0.92
N THR A 169 7.56 2.52 0.75
CA THR A 169 6.22 2.89 1.23
C THR A 169 6.21 3.09 2.75
N LEU A 170 6.78 2.16 3.51
CA LEU A 170 6.88 2.30 4.97
C LEU A 170 7.83 3.43 5.39
N THR A 171 8.92 3.61 4.64
CA THR A 171 9.86 4.71 4.86
C THR A 171 9.20 6.06 4.62
N PHE A 172 8.45 6.18 3.53
CA PHE A 172 7.66 7.37 3.20
C PHE A 172 6.72 7.78 4.34
N GLN A 173 5.91 6.85 4.86
CA GLN A 173 5.02 7.14 5.99
C GLN A 173 5.78 7.62 7.22
N ALA A 174 6.93 7.03 7.52
CA ALA A 174 7.76 7.45 8.67
C ALA A 174 8.35 8.86 8.46
N VAL A 175 8.80 9.19 7.24
CA VAL A 175 9.30 10.53 6.89
C VAL A 175 8.18 11.57 7.01
N VAL A 176 7.02 11.32 6.40
CA VAL A 176 5.87 12.23 6.46
C VAL A 176 5.45 12.53 7.89
N LYS A 177 5.28 11.50 8.73
CA LYS A 177 4.92 11.67 10.16
C LYS A 177 5.99 12.46 10.92
N THR A 178 7.26 12.19 10.65
CA THR A 178 8.37 12.87 11.32
C THR A 178 8.43 14.35 10.92
N VAL A 179 8.30 14.65 9.63
CA VAL A 179 8.34 16.04 9.13
C VAL A 179 7.11 16.81 9.63
N ALA A 180 5.92 16.21 9.58
CA ALA A 180 4.71 16.83 10.13
C ALA A 180 4.91 17.21 11.61
N GLN A 181 5.40 16.26 12.43
CA GLN A 181 5.67 16.52 13.85
C GLN A 181 6.67 17.66 14.07
N ARG A 182 7.75 17.71 13.28
CA ARG A 182 8.75 18.79 13.34
C ARG A 182 8.19 20.15 12.97
N ASN A 183 7.17 20.19 12.14
CA ASN A 183 6.44 21.39 11.74
C ASN A 183 5.24 21.70 12.65
N GLY A 184 5.08 21.03 13.79
CA GLY A 184 3.95 21.25 14.70
C GLY A 184 2.60 20.77 14.14
N LEU A 185 2.62 19.76 13.30
CA LEU A 185 1.45 19.19 12.64
C LEU A 185 1.31 17.69 12.93
N TYR A 186 0.13 17.17 12.64
CA TYR A 186 -0.16 15.75 12.67
C TYR A 186 -0.48 15.24 11.26
N ALA A 187 0.23 14.21 10.81
CA ALA A 187 -0.05 13.53 9.55
C ALA A 187 -0.97 12.34 9.78
N ASP A 188 -2.13 12.35 9.12
CA ASP A 188 -3.16 11.32 9.24
C ASP A 188 -3.27 10.51 7.93
N PHE A 189 -2.92 9.23 8.01
CA PHE A 189 -3.04 8.24 6.95
C PHE A 189 -4.29 7.36 7.07
N SER A 190 -5.22 7.69 7.96
CA SER A 190 -6.46 6.93 8.07
C SER A 190 -7.28 7.01 6.77
N PRO A 191 -8.05 5.97 6.43
CA PRO A 191 -8.76 5.90 5.14
C PRO A 191 -9.78 7.02 4.95
N LYS A 192 -10.44 7.45 6.04
CA LYS A 192 -11.49 8.48 6.03
C LYS A 192 -11.33 9.45 7.20
N PRO A 193 -10.32 10.35 7.17
CA PRO A 193 -10.04 11.26 8.28
C PRO A 193 -11.19 12.23 8.60
N LEU A 194 -11.90 12.68 7.56
CA LEU A 194 -13.00 13.63 7.62
C LEU A 194 -14.23 13.07 6.90
N ARG A 195 -15.36 13.04 7.60
CA ARG A 195 -16.60 12.36 7.16
C ARG A 195 -17.12 12.82 5.80
N HIS A 196 -17.05 14.13 5.50
CA HIS A 196 -17.64 14.75 4.30
C HIS A 196 -16.58 15.21 3.29
N GLN A 197 -15.33 14.83 3.47
CA GLN A 197 -14.21 15.15 2.59
C GLN A 197 -13.71 13.88 1.89
N PRO A 198 -12.90 13.98 0.84
CA PRO A 198 -12.24 12.82 0.23
C PRO A 198 -11.51 11.95 1.26
N GLY A 199 -11.53 10.65 1.07
CA GLY A 199 -10.69 9.72 1.84
C GLY A 199 -9.27 9.69 1.30
N ASN A 200 -8.33 9.09 2.05
CA ASN A 200 -6.98 8.85 1.57
C ASN A 200 -6.93 7.56 0.73
N GLY A 201 -6.38 7.67 -0.46
CA GLY A 201 -6.05 6.54 -1.34
C GLY A 201 -4.59 6.09 -1.15
N PHE A 202 -4.39 4.82 -1.43
CA PHE A 202 -3.08 4.23 -1.68
C PHE A 202 -3.17 3.56 -3.04
N HIS A 203 -3.01 4.34 -4.11
CA HIS A 203 -3.07 3.80 -5.46
C HIS A 203 -1.79 3.02 -5.76
N ILE A 204 -1.95 1.85 -6.35
CA ILE A 204 -0.83 0.95 -6.63
C ILE A 204 -0.70 0.79 -8.14
N ASN A 205 0.31 1.45 -8.72
CA ASN A 205 0.69 1.23 -10.10
C ASN A 205 1.49 -0.07 -10.21
N ILE A 206 1.10 -0.94 -11.14
CA ILE A 206 1.71 -2.26 -11.34
C ILE A 206 2.09 -2.39 -12.81
N SER A 207 3.36 -2.64 -13.07
CA SER A 207 3.84 -3.06 -14.38
C SER A 207 4.38 -4.49 -14.34
N VAL A 208 4.27 -5.20 -15.45
CA VAL A 208 4.70 -6.60 -15.58
C VAL A 208 5.39 -6.81 -16.91
N LYS A 209 6.46 -7.63 -16.90
CA LYS A 209 7.23 -7.99 -18.10
C LYS A 209 7.57 -9.49 -18.08
N GLY A 210 7.73 -10.08 -19.27
CA GLY A 210 8.16 -11.47 -19.42
C GLY A 210 7.00 -12.46 -19.58
N GLY A 211 7.24 -13.74 -19.26
CA GLY A 211 6.23 -14.81 -19.25
C GLY A 211 5.95 -15.45 -20.62
N ASN A 212 6.76 -15.21 -21.66
CA ASN A 212 6.49 -15.70 -23.03
C ASN A 212 5.04 -15.44 -23.46
N CYS A 213 4.49 -14.30 -23.06
CA CYS A 213 3.12 -13.87 -23.26
C CYS A 213 3.12 -12.56 -24.06
N GLU A 214 2.28 -12.47 -25.09
CA GLU A 214 2.21 -11.30 -25.97
C GLU A 214 1.69 -10.05 -25.21
N ASP A 215 0.72 -10.23 -24.31
CA ASP A 215 0.17 -9.13 -23.49
C ASP A 215 0.04 -9.55 -22.00
N PRO A 216 1.14 -9.60 -21.25
CA PRO A 216 1.11 -9.99 -19.85
C PRO A 216 0.32 -9.01 -18.99
N LEU A 217 0.23 -7.73 -19.36
CA LEU A 217 -0.51 -6.72 -18.59
C LEU A 217 -2.00 -7.03 -18.57
N SER A 218 -2.60 -7.36 -19.72
CA SER A 218 -4.03 -7.69 -19.80
C SER A 218 -4.37 -8.93 -18.98
N HIS A 219 -3.56 -9.98 -19.03
CA HIS A 219 -3.77 -11.19 -18.24
C HIS A 219 -3.56 -10.92 -16.74
N MET A 220 -2.57 -10.09 -16.37
CA MET A 220 -2.37 -9.66 -14.98
C MET A 220 -3.61 -8.92 -14.44
N ILE A 221 -4.16 -7.97 -15.21
CA ILE A 221 -5.38 -7.25 -14.84
C ILE A 221 -6.54 -8.23 -14.65
N ALA A 222 -6.72 -9.17 -15.58
CA ALA A 222 -7.79 -10.19 -15.48
C ALA A 222 -7.65 -11.02 -14.20
N GLY A 223 -6.44 -11.47 -13.85
CA GLY A 223 -6.18 -12.21 -12.61
C GLY A 223 -6.45 -11.38 -11.35
N ILE A 224 -6.07 -10.10 -11.35
CA ILE A 224 -6.37 -9.20 -10.22
C ILE A 224 -7.88 -9.00 -10.08
N LEU A 225 -8.62 -8.75 -11.17
CA LEU A 225 -10.07 -8.59 -11.14
C LEU A 225 -10.79 -9.85 -10.64
N GLU A 226 -10.31 -11.04 -10.99
CA GLU A 226 -10.85 -12.32 -10.54
C GLU A 226 -10.71 -12.48 -9.02
N HIS A 227 -9.54 -12.18 -8.47
CA HIS A 227 -9.22 -12.43 -7.05
C HIS A 227 -9.50 -11.25 -6.13
N ILE A 228 -9.77 -10.04 -6.64
CA ILE A 228 -9.88 -8.83 -5.82
C ILE A 228 -10.92 -8.90 -4.69
N PRO A 229 -12.09 -9.58 -4.81
CA PRO A 229 -13.04 -9.69 -3.72
C PRO A 229 -12.43 -10.30 -2.45
N GLU A 230 -11.63 -11.34 -2.62
CA GLU A 230 -11.00 -12.07 -1.51
C GLU A 230 -9.71 -11.41 -1.02
N LEU A 231 -9.14 -10.48 -1.81
CA LEU A 231 -7.97 -9.69 -1.43
C LEU A 231 -8.34 -8.39 -0.72
N THR A 232 -9.59 -7.95 -0.81
CA THR A 232 -10.01 -6.62 -0.35
C THR A 232 -9.68 -6.36 1.12
N VAL A 233 -9.79 -7.34 2.03
CA VAL A 233 -9.46 -7.15 3.44
C VAL A 233 -7.98 -6.80 3.68
N PHE A 234 -7.07 -7.29 2.85
CA PHE A 234 -5.64 -6.99 2.96
C PHE A 234 -5.27 -5.64 2.34
N LEU A 235 -6.13 -5.12 1.47
CA LEU A 235 -6.00 -3.81 0.81
C LEU A 235 -6.78 -2.71 1.52
N ASN A 236 -7.75 -3.08 2.36
CA ASN A 236 -8.69 -2.21 3.06
C ASN A 236 -8.97 -2.79 4.45
N PRO A 237 -7.98 -2.73 5.38
CA PRO A 237 -8.00 -3.56 6.60
C PRO A 237 -8.79 -2.98 7.77
N THR A 238 -9.40 -1.81 7.62
CA THR A 238 -10.11 -1.15 8.72
C THR A 238 -11.59 -0.89 8.39
N VAL A 239 -12.43 -0.69 9.40
CA VAL A 239 -13.84 -0.31 9.19
C VAL A 239 -13.93 0.99 8.38
N ALA A 240 -13.07 1.97 8.66
CA ALA A 240 -13.02 3.25 7.96
C ALA A 240 -12.62 3.11 6.47
N SER A 241 -11.95 2.01 6.10
CA SER A 241 -11.62 1.72 4.69
C SER A 241 -12.87 1.65 3.83
N TYR A 242 -13.94 1.04 4.35
CA TYR A 242 -15.20 0.81 3.63
C TYR A 242 -16.10 2.07 3.58
N GLU A 243 -15.84 3.05 4.44
CA GLU A 243 -16.49 4.36 4.36
C GLU A 243 -16.00 5.22 3.17
N ARG A 244 -14.93 4.80 2.50
CA ARG A 244 -14.42 5.43 1.27
C ARG A 244 -15.18 4.99 0.03
N PHE A 245 -15.57 3.70 -0.04
CA PHE A 245 -16.13 3.10 -1.25
C PHE A 245 -17.40 3.81 -1.73
N GLY A 246 -17.51 3.98 -3.06
CA GLY A 246 -18.60 4.72 -3.67
C GLY A 246 -18.52 6.24 -3.52
N GLY A 247 -17.55 6.75 -2.76
CA GLY A 247 -17.24 8.17 -2.65
C GLY A 247 -16.33 8.67 -3.79
N PRO A 248 -16.06 9.98 -3.84
CA PRO A 248 -15.14 10.54 -4.82
C PRO A 248 -13.80 9.80 -4.82
N LYS A 249 -13.32 9.41 -6.01
CA LYS A 249 -12.04 8.73 -6.27
C LYS A 249 -11.86 7.35 -5.60
N ALA A 250 -12.88 6.80 -4.93
CA ALA A 250 -12.83 5.47 -4.30
C ALA A 250 -13.82 4.51 -4.98
N PRO A 251 -13.41 3.76 -6.01
CA PRO A 251 -14.27 2.85 -6.75
C PRO A 251 -14.76 1.68 -5.88
N GLU A 252 -15.99 1.24 -6.11
CA GLU A 252 -16.60 0.09 -5.42
C GLU A 252 -16.97 -1.06 -6.35
N TYR A 253 -16.93 -0.85 -7.69
CA TYR A 253 -17.28 -1.85 -8.69
C TYR A 253 -16.04 -2.50 -9.30
N ILE A 254 -16.08 -3.81 -9.47
CA ILE A 254 -15.00 -4.59 -10.08
C ILE A 254 -15.04 -4.35 -11.58
N SER A 255 -14.15 -3.49 -12.06
CA SER A 255 -14.15 -2.98 -13.42
C SER A 255 -12.79 -2.42 -13.79
N TRP A 256 -12.55 -2.25 -15.07
CA TRP A 256 -11.36 -1.59 -15.58
C TRP A 256 -11.66 -0.73 -16.79
N SER A 257 -10.82 0.23 -17.08
CA SER A 257 -10.85 1.02 -18.31
C SER A 257 -9.55 1.77 -18.54
N ASN A 258 -9.39 2.28 -19.77
CA ASN A 258 -8.35 3.22 -20.11
C ASN A 258 -8.72 4.62 -19.58
N GLN A 259 -7.79 5.29 -18.89
CA GLN A 259 -7.88 6.69 -18.45
C GLN A 259 -9.02 7.06 -17.47
N ASN A 260 -10.02 6.21 -17.26
CA ASN A 260 -11.20 6.50 -16.44
C ASN A 260 -10.93 6.27 -14.94
N ARG A 261 -10.99 7.33 -14.16
CA ARG A 261 -10.69 7.31 -12.71
C ARG A 261 -11.83 6.77 -11.84
N SER A 262 -13.01 6.48 -12.38
CA SER A 262 -14.12 5.87 -11.63
C SER A 262 -14.02 4.34 -11.59
N GLN A 263 -13.07 3.75 -12.30
CA GLN A 263 -12.86 2.31 -12.37
C GLN A 263 -11.93 1.80 -11.26
N LEU A 264 -12.09 0.52 -10.89
CA LEU A 264 -11.23 -0.14 -9.91
C LEU A 264 -9.78 -0.23 -10.41
N ILE A 265 -9.61 -0.62 -11.67
CA ILE A 265 -8.31 -0.61 -12.34
C ILE A 265 -8.37 0.38 -13.51
N ARG A 266 -7.48 1.33 -13.47
CA ARG A 266 -7.25 2.28 -14.56
C ARG A 266 -5.94 1.93 -15.26
N VAL A 267 -5.94 1.95 -16.59
CA VAL A 267 -4.72 1.89 -17.39
C VAL A 267 -4.41 3.31 -17.87
N PRO A 268 -3.46 4.02 -17.26
CA PRO A 268 -3.10 5.37 -17.67
C PRO A 268 -2.57 5.40 -19.11
N ALA A 269 -2.77 6.52 -19.80
CA ALA A 269 -2.11 6.76 -21.08
C ALA A 269 -0.58 6.82 -20.85
N ALA A 270 0.15 5.93 -21.48
CA ALA A 270 1.60 5.86 -21.36
C ALA A 270 2.19 5.24 -22.64
N LEU A 271 3.47 5.53 -22.93
CA LEU A 271 4.25 4.84 -23.94
C LEU A 271 4.45 3.37 -23.52
N ASP A 272 4.69 2.50 -24.48
CA ASP A 272 4.74 1.04 -24.29
C ASP A 272 5.60 0.58 -23.11
N GLU A 273 6.76 1.16 -22.94
CA GLU A 273 7.68 0.80 -21.83
C GLU A 273 7.20 1.22 -20.43
N TYR A 274 6.25 2.18 -20.36
CA TYR A 274 5.64 2.69 -19.13
C TYR A 274 4.19 2.23 -18.94
N ARG A 275 3.72 1.27 -19.76
CA ARG A 275 2.37 0.71 -19.60
C ARG A 275 2.25 0.04 -18.23
N ARG A 276 1.19 0.41 -17.50
CA ARG A 276 0.89 -0.07 -16.17
C ARG A 276 -0.60 -0.09 -15.90
N ALA A 277 -0.99 -0.85 -14.90
CA ALA A 277 -2.33 -0.83 -14.31
C ALA A 277 -2.26 -0.12 -12.96
N GLU A 278 -3.18 0.80 -12.69
CA GLU A 278 -3.35 1.49 -11.41
C GLU A 278 -4.54 0.87 -10.67
N LEU A 279 -4.28 0.15 -9.59
CA LEU A 279 -5.31 -0.34 -8.68
C LEU A 279 -5.67 0.77 -7.68
N ARG A 280 -6.96 1.14 -7.63
CA ARG A 280 -7.41 2.36 -6.95
C ARG A 280 -8.18 2.15 -5.64
N SER A 281 -8.52 0.90 -5.29
CA SER A 281 -9.26 0.61 -4.06
C SER A 281 -8.43 0.67 -2.77
N PRO A 282 -7.12 0.34 -2.73
CA PRO A 282 -6.36 0.30 -1.49
C PRO A 282 -6.31 1.65 -0.78
N ASP A 283 -6.07 1.61 0.54
CA ASP A 283 -5.86 2.79 1.38
C ASP A 283 -4.54 2.71 2.17
N PRO A 284 -4.06 3.82 2.75
CA PRO A 284 -2.73 3.86 3.38
C PRO A 284 -2.55 3.01 4.64
N THR A 285 -3.60 2.36 5.17
CA THR A 285 -3.50 1.42 6.28
C THR A 285 -3.11 0.00 5.85
N THR A 286 -3.05 -0.22 4.54
CA THR A 286 -2.60 -1.45 3.89
C THR A 286 -1.18 -1.82 4.30
N ASN A 287 -0.94 -3.11 4.60
CA ASN A 287 0.41 -3.64 4.70
C ASN A 287 0.98 -3.84 3.27
N PRO A 288 1.98 -3.05 2.84
CA PRO A 288 2.44 -3.08 1.45
C PRO A 288 3.07 -4.42 1.07
N TYR A 289 3.70 -5.14 2.00
CA TYR A 289 4.28 -6.46 1.72
C TYR A 289 3.21 -7.50 1.40
N LEU A 290 2.13 -7.55 2.18
CA LEU A 290 1.02 -8.47 1.91
C LEU A 290 0.27 -8.09 0.64
N ALA A 291 0.00 -6.80 0.44
CA ALA A 291 -0.68 -6.30 -0.74
C ALA A 291 0.09 -6.67 -2.02
N PHE A 292 1.38 -6.36 -2.08
CA PHE A 292 2.18 -6.62 -3.27
C PHE A 292 2.37 -8.12 -3.51
N ALA A 293 2.57 -8.93 -2.45
CA ALA A 293 2.66 -10.38 -2.60
C ALA A 293 1.38 -10.98 -3.20
N LEU A 294 0.22 -10.58 -2.69
CA LEU A 294 -1.06 -11.08 -3.18
C LEU A 294 -1.37 -10.59 -4.60
N LEU A 295 -1.03 -9.34 -4.94
CA LEU A 295 -1.19 -8.80 -6.29
C LEU A 295 -0.25 -9.49 -7.30
N ILE A 296 0.97 -9.85 -6.89
CA ILE A 296 1.88 -10.66 -7.71
C ILE A 296 1.24 -12.03 -7.98
N TYR A 297 0.75 -12.73 -6.95
CA TYR A 297 0.14 -14.05 -7.14
C TYR A 297 -1.14 -13.99 -7.97
N ALA A 298 -2.00 -12.99 -7.77
CA ALA A 298 -3.20 -12.79 -8.59
C ALA A 298 -2.83 -12.50 -10.05
N GLY A 299 -1.84 -11.65 -10.27
CA GLY A 299 -1.33 -11.37 -11.61
C GLY A 299 -0.69 -12.59 -12.28
N LEU A 300 0.10 -13.37 -11.53
CA LEU A 300 0.69 -14.64 -12.01
C LEU A 300 -0.38 -15.65 -12.41
N ASP A 301 -1.42 -15.80 -11.59
CA ASP A 301 -2.54 -16.70 -11.87
C ASP A 301 -3.20 -16.33 -13.21
N GLY A 302 -3.49 -15.04 -13.41
CA GLY A 302 -4.05 -14.54 -14.67
C GLY A 302 -3.16 -14.80 -15.88
N ILE A 303 -1.83 -14.57 -15.74
CA ILE A 303 -0.88 -14.78 -16.83
C ILE A 303 -0.71 -16.28 -17.14
N GLN A 304 -0.56 -17.12 -16.13
CA GLN A 304 -0.37 -18.57 -16.30
C GLN A 304 -1.60 -19.26 -16.89
N GLN A 305 -2.80 -18.87 -16.47
CA GLN A 305 -4.06 -19.36 -16.99
C GLN A 305 -4.49 -18.67 -18.29
N LYS A 306 -3.79 -17.61 -18.71
CA LYS A 306 -4.16 -16.78 -19.85
C LYS A 306 -5.61 -16.28 -19.76
N LEU A 307 -6.00 -15.80 -18.57
CA LEU A 307 -7.35 -15.31 -18.33
C LEU A 307 -7.68 -14.19 -19.32
N PRO A 308 -8.83 -14.25 -19.99
CA PRO A 308 -9.24 -13.18 -20.90
C PRO A 308 -9.60 -11.93 -20.09
N LEU A 309 -9.07 -10.78 -20.48
CA LEU A 309 -9.47 -9.51 -19.89
C LEU A 309 -10.90 -9.19 -20.34
N PRO A 310 -11.86 -8.93 -19.44
CA PRO A 310 -13.22 -8.54 -19.80
C PRO A 310 -13.23 -7.22 -20.58
N ALA A 311 -14.33 -6.91 -21.26
CA ALA A 311 -14.49 -5.64 -21.95
C ALA A 311 -14.34 -4.46 -20.98
N PRO A 312 -13.67 -3.36 -21.37
CA PRO A 312 -13.53 -2.18 -20.51
C PRO A 312 -14.87 -1.51 -20.25
N THR A 313 -15.00 -0.88 -19.09
CA THR A 313 -16.17 -0.09 -18.72
C THR A 313 -15.85 1.40 -18.86
N ASP A 314 -16.26 2.03 -19.98
CA ASP A 314 -15.91 3.43 -20.28
C ASP A 314 -16.90 4.46 -19.67
N LEU A 315 -17.82 4.00 -18.83
CA LEU A 315 -18.81 4.86 -18.17
C LEU A 315 -18.23 5.44 -16.87
N ASN A 316 -18.64 6.65 -16.53
CA ASN A 316 -18.37 7.22 -15.21
C ASN A 316 -19.27 6.53 -14.17
N LEU A 317 -18.71 5.62 -13.37
CA LEU A 317 -19.44 4.83 -12.40
C LEU A 317 -19.93 5.65 -11.19
N PHE A 318 -19.38 6.83 -10.95
CA PHE A 318 -19.90 7.73 -9.89
C PHE A 318 -21.23 8.41 -10.27
N THR A 319 -21.57 8.44 -11.56
CA THR A 319 -22.78 9.10 -12.08
C THR A 319 -23.67 8.17 -12.92
N ALA A 320 -23.28 6.89 -13.06
CA ALA A 320 -24.03 5.90 -13.83
C ALA A 320 -25.39 5.60 -13.19
N SER A 321 -26.38 5.21 -14.01
CA SER A 321 -27.71 4.84 -13.52
C SER A 321 -27.67 3.54 -12.69
N ALA A 322 -28.62 3.38 -11.77
CA ALA A 322 -28.74 2.20 -10.95
C ALA A 322 -28.88 0.90 -11.75
N ASP A 323 -29.55 0.94 -12.91
CA ASP A 323 -29.71 -0.22 -13.80
C ASP A 323 -28.37 -0.70 -14.38
N ILE A 324 -27.49 0.24 -14.73
CA ILE A 324 -26.13 -0.08 -15.22
C ILE A 324 -25.30 -0.63 -14.07
N LEU A 325 -25.33 0.02 -12.91
CA LEU A 325 -24.55 -0.38 -11.73
C LEU A 325 -24.96 -1.76 -11.23
N ALA A 326 -26.23 -2.13 -11.35
CA ALA A 326 -26.74 -3.45 -10.95
C ALA A 326 -26.18 -4.61 -11.79
N LEU A 327 -25.60 -4.34 -12.95
CA LEU A 327 -24.95 -5.35 -13.82
C LEU A 327 -23.48 -5.60 -13.44
N LEU A 328 -22.91 -4.77 -12.60
CA LEU A 328 -21.49 -4.86 -12.22
C LEU A 328 -21.34 -5.57 -10.87
N GLN A 329 -20.33 -6.40 -10.76
CA GLN A 329 -19.94 -6.99 -9.48
C GLN A 329 -19.33 -5.90 -8.60
N ARG A 330 -19.66 -5.92 -7.29
CA ARG A 330 -19.09 -5.02 -6.28
C ARG A 330 -17.97 -5.66 -5.50
N LEU A 331 -17.07 -4.82 -5.01
CA LEU A 331 -16.20 -5.16 -3.89
C LEU A 331 -17.06 -5.45 -2.65
N PRO A 332 -16.57 -6.26 -1.68
CA PRO A 332 -17.22 -6.35 -0.37
C PRO A 332 -17.32 -4.95 0.26
N LEU A 333 -18.48 -4.63 0.83
CA LEU A 333 -18.78 -3.28 1.33
C LEU A 333 -18.58 -3.13 2.84
N THR A 334 -18.16 -4.20 3.50
CA THR A 334 -17.86 -4.19 4.94
C THR A 334 -16.61 -5.00 5.23
N LEU A 335 -15.88 -4.60 6.29
CA LEU A 335 -14.72 -5.36 6.78
C LEU A 335 -15.08 -6.83 7.06
N ARG A 336 -16.26 -7.08 7.63
CA ARG A 336 -16.73 -8.43 7.95
C ARG A 336 -16.94 -9.28 6.68
N GLU A 337 -17.53 -8.71 5.66
CA GLU A 337 -17.74 -9.41 4.37
C GLU A 337 -16.40 -9.73 3.72
N ALA A 338 -15.49 -8.75 3.62
CA ALA A 338 -14.16 -8.94 3.05
C ALA A 338 -13.33 -9.99 3.82
N ALA A 339 -13.34 -9.94 5.15
CA ALA A 339 -12.65 -10.91 5.99
C ALA A 339 -13.23 -12.33 5.82
N THR A 340 -14.55 -12.43 5.64
CA THR A 340 -15.21 -13.73 5.41
C THR A 340 -14.83 -14.31 4.04
N LEU A 341 -14.78 -13.50 2.99
CA LEU A 341 -14.32 -13.92 1.66
C LEU A 341 -12.88 -14.42 1.72
N ALA A 342 -11.98 -13.65 2.33
CA ALA A 342 -10.57 -14.04 2.47
C ALA A 342 -10.39 -15.35 3.26
N ALA A 343 -11.10 -15.52 4.38
CA ALA A 343 -11.01 -16.71 5.23
C ALA A 343 -11.50 -17.99 4.54
N ASN A 344 -12.43 -17.88 3.58
CA ASN A 344 -12.95 -19.00 2.80
C ASN A 344 -12.25 -19.21 1.45
N SER A 345 -11.29 -18.36 1.11
CA SER A 345 -10.59 -18.38 -0.18
C SER A 345 -9.56 -19.51 -0.24
N SER A 346 -9.67 -20.34 -1.26
CA SER A 346 -8.63 -21.32 -1.60
C SER A 346 -7.38 -20.64 -2.14
N PHE A 347 -7.54 -19.51 -2.84
CA PHE A 347 -6.43 -18.70 -3.35
C PHE A 347 -5.63 -18.09 -2.20
N VAL A 348 -6.28 -17.39 -1.28
CA VAL A 348 -5.61 -16.78 -0.11
C VAL A 348 -4.92 -17.84 0.75
N SER A 349 -5.61 -18.97 1.04
CA SER A 349 -5.05 -20.05 1.86
C SER A 349 -3.85 -20.77 1.23
N LYS A 350 -3.70 -20.68 -0.09
CA LYS A 350 -2.52 -21.22 -0.81
C LYS A 350 -1.25 -20.41 -0.57
N TYR A 351 -1.39 -19.10 -0.36
CA TYR A 351 -0.25 -18.17 -0.33
C TYR A 351 0.01 -17.53 1.03
N LEU A 352 -1.01 -17.42 1.88
CA LEU A 352 -0.84 -16.85 3.21
C LEU A 352 -0.97 -17.88 4.33
N PRO A 353 -0.16 -17.79 5.39
CA PRO A 353 -0.34 -18.54 6.61
C PRO A 353 -1.72 -18.30 7.23
N LYS A 354 -2.32 -19.37 7.76
CA LYS A 354 -3.64 -19.29 8.42
C LYS A 354 -3.68 -18.25 9.54
N THR A 355 -2.60 -18.09 10.28
CA THR A 355 -2.47 -17.10 11.37
C THR A 355 -2.65 -15.67 10.85
N ILE A 356 -2.04 -15.30 9.72
CA ILE A 356 -2.24 -13.97 9.13
C ILE A 356 -3.70 -13.77 8.75
N VAL A 357 -4.31 -14.74 8.04
CA VAL A 357 -5.71 -14.65 7.64
C VAL A 357 -6.64 -14.52 8.86
N GLN A 358 -6.36 -15.28 9.92
CA GLN A 358 -7.11 -15.22 11.17
C GLN A 358 -7.01 -13.86 11.85
N THR A 359 -5.82 -13.23 11.87
CA THR A 359 -5.63 -11.88 12.43
C THR A 359 -6.54 -10.86 11.75
N TYR A 360 -6.64 -10.88 10.42
CA TYR A 360 -7.56 -10.00 9.69
C TYR A 360 -9.03 -10.37 9.90
N TYR A 361 -9.34 -11.65 10.09
CA TYR A 361 -10.70 -12.09 10.37
C TYR A 361 -11.18 -11.67 11.77
N ASP A 362 -10.30 -11.66 12.76
CA ASP A 362 -10.64 -11.33 14.15
C ASP A 362 -10.74 -9.82 14.42
N GLN A 363 -10.20 -8.98 13.53
CA GLN A 363 -10.32 -7.51 13.58
C GLN A 363 -11.68 -6.96 13.13
N ARG A 364 -12.59 -7.80 12.65
CA ARG A 364 -13.93 -7.46 12.10
C ARG A 364 -14.93 -6.91 13.13
#